data_abc9d849209cf44a997ca7b31056ad3e
#
_entry.id   abc9d849209cf44a997ca7b31056ad3e
#
_cell.length_a   1.000
_cell.length_b   1.000
_cell.length_c   1.000
_cell.angle_alpha   90.00
_cell.angle_beta   90.00
_cell.angle_gamma   90.00
#
_symmetry.space_group_name_H-M   'P 1'
#
loop_
_entity.id
_entity.type
_entity.pdbx_description
1 polymer ?
#
loop_
_entity_poly.entity_id
_entity_poly.type
_entity_poly.pdbx_seq_one_letter_code
_entity_poly.pdbx_strand_id
1 'polypeptide(L)'
;APQAALAVFFSGQGILQNKILPVESDMTQDQLTSISNYLNDEFSGKPIKWIRKELLNRLRLEKQHYNQLARKAHDLSSALFEDTNNELLVQGALNLLDQPEFNEDIGKIKTLLKTLEEKTKLVNLLDLCLDHEGMTILIGEESLQEEMGNCSLIAQNYQLGTEKVGTLAVFGSKRMDYKKIISIVNHTAQRVSKLISENQGV
;
A
#
# COMPACT_ATOMS: atom_id res chain seq x y z
N ALA A 1 -13.34 27.11 18.94
CA ALA A 1 -12.41 28.22 18.69
C ALA A 1 -11.00 27.65 18.71
N PRO A 2 -10.11 28.10 17.84
CA PRO A 2 -8.71 27.63 17.88
C PRO A 2 -8.12 28.03 19.24
N GLN A 3 -7.54 27.07 19.95
CA GLN A 3 -6.82 27.37 21.19
C GLN A 3 -5.52 28.09 20.83
N ALA A 4 -5.13 29.05 21.65
CA ALA A 4 -3.92 29.83 21.47
C ALA A 4 -3.12 29.89 22.76
N ALA A 5 -1.81 29.74 22.65
CA ALA A 5 -0.87 29.89 23.74
C ALA A 5 -0.12 31.22 23.60
N LEU A 6 0.10 31.91 24.72
CA LEU A 6 0.95 33.08 24.78
C LEU A 6 2.37 32.68 25.09
N ALA A 7 3.28 32.79 24.12
CA ALA A 7 4.71 32.60 24.32
C ALA A 7 5.34 33.91 24.74
N VAL A 8 6.04 33.93 25.88
CA VAL A 8 6.73 35.10 26.43
C VAL A 8 8.21 34.81 26.52
N PHE A 9 9.02 35.64 25.86
CA PHE A 9 10.48 35.51 25.85
C PHE A 9 11.13 36.66 26.61
N PHE A 10 11.98 36.32 27.57
CA PHE A 10 12.83 37.27 28.28
C PHE A 10 14.24 37.18 27.73
N SER A 11 14.85 38.32 27.37
CA SER A 11 16.26 38.40 27.04
C SER A 11 17.05 38.94 28.25
N GLY A 12 18.35 38.64 28.32
CA GLY A 12 19.23 39.17 29.36
C GLY A 12 19.33 40.71 29.40
N GLN A 13 18.76 41.40 28.40
CA GLN A 13 18.68 42.86 28.30
C GLN A 13 17.28 43.41 28.66
N GLY A 14 16.40 42.58 29.19
CA GLY A 14 15.07 42.95 29.61
C GLY A 14 14.05 43.20 28.49
N ILE A 15 14.38 42.83 27.24
CA ILE A 15 13.43 42.97 26.14
C ILE A 15 12.43 41.80 26.21
N LEU A 16 11.17 42.12 26.51
CA LEU A 16 10.03 41.22 26.51
C LEU A 16 9.51 41.10 25.10
N GLN A 17 9.58 39.94 24.49
CA GLN A 17 8.82 39.60 23.27
C GLN A 17 7.69 38.67 23.66
N ASN A 18 6.48 39.00 23.28
CA ASN A 18 5.32 38.14 23.43
C ASN A 18 4.72 37.81 22.05
N LYS A 19 4.29 36.58 21.88
CA LYS A 19 3.67 36.10 20.63
C LYS A 19 2.55 35.13 20.95
N ILE A 20 1.39 35.37 20.38
CA ILE A 20 0.29 34.41 20.41
C ILE A 20 0.50 33.40 19.32
N LEU A 21 0.55 32.11 19.70
CA LEU A 21 0.76 30.97 18.82
C LEU A 21 -0.52 30.14 18.79
N PRO A 22 -1.00 29.74 17.60
CA PRO A 22 -2.05 28.74 17.52
C PRO A 22 -1.51 27.40 18.04
N VAL A 23 -2.30 26.74 18.87
CA VAL A 23 -1.98 25.40 19.40
C VAL A 23 -3.08 24.42 19.02
N GLU A 24 -2.75 23.14 18.99
CA GLU A 24 -3.71 22.09 18.72
C GLU A 24 -4.80 22.06 19.81
N SER A 25 -6.01 21.67 19.42
CA SER A 25 -7.20 21.77 20.28
C SER A 25 -7.19 20.84 21.49
N ASP A 26 -6.30 19.87 21.52
CA ASP A 26 -6.13 18.89 22.60
C ASP A 26 -4.93 19.19 23.52
N MET A 27 -4.19 20.29 23.28
CA MET A 27 -3.04 20.67 24.08
C MET A 27 -3.45 21.19 25.45
N THR A 28 -2.99 20.54 26.52
CA THR A 28 -3.30 20.87 27.89
C THR A 28 -2.32 21.90 28.47
N GLN A 29 -2.71 22.57 29.58
CA GLN A 29 -1.83 23.50 30.28
C GLN A 29 -0.56 22.82 30.82
N ASP A 30 -0.66 21.55 31.25
CA ASP A 30 0.47 20.79 31.76
C ASP A 30 1.49 20.50 30.65
N GLN A 31 1.01 20.21 29.45
CA GLN A 31 1.87 20.05 28.27
C GLN A 31 2.58 21.35 27.90
N LEU A 32 1.87 22.47 27.91
CA LEU A 32 2.48 23.79 27.68
C LEU A 32 3.55 24.11 28.73
N THR A 33 3.29 23.79 29.99
CA THR A 33 4.26 23.97 31.10
C THR A 33 5.49 23.08 30.89
N SER A 34 5.27 21.82 30.52
CA SER A 34 6.37 20.88 30.23
C SER A 34 7.24 21.34 29.07
N ILE A 35 6.62 21.85 27.98
CA ILE A 35 7.33 22.43 26.83
C ILE A 35 8.15 23.66 27.27
N SER A 36 7.55 24.55 28.08
CA SER A 36 8.24 25.72 28.60
C SER A 36 9.46 25.37 29.46
N ASN A 37 9.32 24.39 30.38
CA ASN A 37 10.41 23.90 31.21
C ASN A 37 11.52 23.30 30.35
N TYR A 38 11.17 22.42 29.41
CA TYR A 38 12.13 21.82 28.47
C TYR A 38 12.93 22.88 27.71
N LEU A 39 12.25 23.89 27.16
CA LEU A 39 12.91 24.94 26.39
C LEU A 39 13.83 25.81 27.29
N ASN A 40 13.43 26.08 28.52
CA ASN A 40 14.24 26.84 29.48
C ASN A 40 15.46 26.06 29.93
N ASP A 41 15.30 24.77 30.26
CA ASP A 41 16.38 23.92 30.75
C ASP A 41 17.45 23.71 29.66
N GLU A 42 17.01 23.52 28.41
CA GLU A 42 17.91 23.18 27.30
C GLU A 42 18.55 24.43 26.67
N PHE A 43 17.83 25.57 26.61
CA PHE A 43 18.21 26.72 25.80
C PHE A 43 18.38 28.02 26.55
N SER A 44 18.24 28.04 27.89
CA SER A 44 18.43 29.25 28.67
C SER A 44 19.83 29.87 28.44
N GLY A 45 19.88 31.17 28.27
CA GLY A 45 21.11 31.91 28.00
C GLY A 45 21.65 31.81 26.56
N LYS A 46 20.99 31.07 25.66
CA LYS A 46 21.41 30.98 24.26
C LYS A 46 20.68 32.03 23.39
N PRO A 47 21.35 32.56 22.34
CA PRO A 47 20.69 33.49 21.39
C PRO A 47 19.56 32.80 20.65
N ILE A 48 18.43 33.50 20.45
CA ILE A 48 17.22 32.95 19.74
C ILE A 48 17.56 32.41 18.34
N LYS A 49 18.44 33.09 17.59
CA LYS A 49 18.89 32.64 16.27
C LYS A 49 19.60 31.27 16.34
N TRP A 50 20.41 31.06 17.41
CA TRP A 50 21.07 29.80 17.64
C TRP A 50 20.10 28.69 18.02
N ILE A 51 19.14 28.99 18.93
CA ILE A 51 18.08 28.04 19.33
C ILE A 51 17.30 27.55 18.12
N ARG A 52 16.86 28.50 17.25
CA ARG A 52 16.14 28.13 16.02
C ARG A 52 16.95 27.20 15.12
N LYS A 53 18.23 27.49 14.91
CA LYS A 53 19.11 26.68 14.09
C LYS A 53 19.28 25.27 14.67
N GLU A 54 19.46 25.19 15.98
CA GLU A 54 19.63 23.94 16.69
C GLU A 54 18.36 23.06 16.64
N LEU A 55 17.19 23.63 16.92
CA LEU A 55 15.92 22.91 16.82
C LEU A 55 15.67 22.38 15.41
N LEU A 56 15.92 23.21 14.39
CA LEU A 56 15.78 22.76 13.00
C LEU A 56 16.76 21.63 12.63
N ASN A 57 17.96 21.68 13.20
CA ASN A 57 18.96 20.64 12.97
C ASN A 57 18.57 19.31 13.65
N ARG A 58 18.11 19.37 14.90
CA ARG A 58 17.59 18.19 15.63
C ARG A 58 16.42 17.56 14.90
N LEU A 59 15.43 18.33 14.46
CA LEU A 59 14.30 17.83 13.69
C LEU A 59 14.73 17.16 12.37
N ARG A 60 15.75 17.71 11.70
CA ARG A 60 16.28 17.11 10.47
C ARG A 60 16.95 15.76 10.75
N LEU A 61 17.73 15.66 11.82
CA LEU A 61 18.41 14.43 12.23
C LEU A 61 17.41 13.35 12.65
N GLU A 62 16.38 13.71 13.43
CA GLU A 62 15.32 12.79 13.83
C GLU A 62 14.55 12.26 12.61
N LYS A 63 14.20 13.15 11.67
CA LYS A 63 13.54 12.75 10.42
C LYS A 63 14.42 11.80 9.59
N GLN A 64 15.73 12.06 9.53
CA GLN A 64 16.66 11.17 8.82
C GLN A 64 16.74 9.80 9.52
N HIS A 65 16.81 9.77 10.84
CA HIS A 65 16.85 8.54 11.63
C HIS A 65 15.57 7.73 11.46
N TYR A 66 14.39 8.38 11.55
CA TYR A 66 13.11 7.75 11.31
C TYR A 66 13.02 7.15 9.89
N ASN A 67 13.44 7.92 8.88
CA ASN A 67 13.44 7.44 7.50
C ASN A 67 14.39 6.24 7.30
N GLN A 68 15.53 6.20 7.98
CA GLN A 68 16.44 5.05 7.93
C GLN A 68 15.86 3.81 8.60
N LEU A 69 15.20 3.97 9.75
CA LEU A 69 14.50 2.87 10.43
C LEU A 69 13.33 2.35 9.62
N ALA A 70 12.54 3.26 9.03
CA ALA A 70 11.43 2.90 8.15
C ALA A 70 11.91 2.14 6.90
N ARG A 71 13.01 2.56 6.28
CA ARG A 71 13.63 1.82 5.17
C ARG A 71 14.10 0.44 5.59
N LYS A 72 14.84 0.33 6.69
CA LYS A 72 15.30 -0.98 7.22
C LYS A 72 14.13 -1.90 7.57
N ALA A 73 13.05 -1.36 8.15
CA ALA A 73 11.84 -2.13 8.43
C ALA A 73 11.18 -2.60 7.14
N HIS A 74 11.12 -1.74 6.11
CA HIS A 74 10.63 -2.09 4.79
C HIS A 74 11.49 -3.18 4.14
N ASP A 75 12.81 -3.03 4.13
CA ASP A 75 13.74 -4.01 3.56
C ASP A 75 13.65 -5.36 4.26
N LEU A 76 13.54 -5.36 5.60
CA LEU A 76 13.33 -6.58 6.38
C LEU A 76 11.96 -7.23 6.12
N SER A 77 10.89 -6.43 6.04
CA SER A 77 9.56 -6.95 5.72
C SER A 77 9.52 -7.50 4.30
N SER A 78 10.11 -6.82 3.32
CA SER A 78 10.18 -7.31 1.95
C SER A 78 10.90 -8.65 1.88
N ALA A 79 12.05 -8.80 2.57
CA ALA A 79 12.77 -10.07 2.62
C ALA A 79 11.97 -11.19 3.31
N LEU A 80 11.16 -10.87 4.33
CA LEU A 80 10.27 -11.82 4.99
C LEU A 80 9.10 -12.24 4.09
N PHE A 81 8.62 -11.32 3.24
CA PHE A 81 7.50 -11.58 2.33
C PHE A 81 7.96 -12.17 0.98
N GLU A 82 9.22 -12.02 0.60
CA GLU A 82 9.81 -12.72 -0.56
C GLU A 82 9.88 -14.25 -0.35
N ASP A 83 10.02 -14.70 0.91
CA ASP A 83 10.02 -16.12 1.28
C ASP A 83 8.65 -16.69 1.65
N THR A 84 7.64 -15.87 1.88
CA THR A 84 6.27 -16.36 2.01
C THR A 84 5.78 -16.68 0.60
N ASN A 85 5.73 -17.97 0.31
CA ASN A 85 5.16 -18.62 -0.85
C ASN A 85 3.84 -18.02 -1.32
N ASN A 86 3.86 -16.85 -1.91
CA ASN A 86 2.85 -16.45 -2.87
C ASN A 86 3.12 -17.31 -4.11
N GLU A 87 2.76 -18.60 -4.04
CA GLU A 87 2.85 -19.51 -5.16
C GLU A 87 1.86 -19.04 -6.22
N LEU A 88 2.35 -18.14 -7.07
CA LEU A 88 1.63 -17.82 -8.27
C LEU A 88 1.77 -18.96 -9.25
N LEU A 89 0.69 -19.72 -9.46
CA LEU A 89 0.57 -20.73 -10.48
C LEU A 89 -0.11 -20.14 -11.71
N VAL A 90 0.61 -20.00 -12.80
CA VAL A 90 0.07 -19.57 -14.11
C VAL A 90 0.06 -20.77 -15.05
N GLN A 91 -1.12 -21.09 -15.59
CA GLN A 91 -1.27 -22.16 -16.57
C GLN A 91 -2.09 -21.70 -17.78
N GLY A 92 -1.79 -22.24 -18.95
CA GLY A 92 -2.57 -21.99 -20.16
C GLY A 92 -2.30 -20.65 -20.84
N ALA A 93 -1.23 -19.93 -20.52
CA ALA A 93 -0.89 -18.67 -21.18
C ALA A 93 -0.79 -18.81 -22.71
N LEU A 94 -0.31 -19.94 -23.22
CA LEU A 94 -0.25 -20.22 -24.64
C LEU A 94 -1.62 -20.36 -25.31
N ASN A 95 -2.68 -20.72 -24.56
CA ASN A 95 -4.04 -20.80 -25.12
C ASN A 95 -4.59 -19.44 -25.56
N LEU A 96 -3.97 -18.34 -25.10
CA LEU A 96 -4.31 -16.99 -25.60
C LEU A 96 -3.92 -16.83 -27.06
N LEU A 97 -2.90 -17.55 -27.54
CA LEU A 97 -2.44 -17.49 -28.93
C LEU A 97 -3.49 -18.09 -29.89
N ASP A 98 -4.32 -18.99 -29.41
CA ASP A 98 -5.37 -19.63 -30.23
C ASP A 98 -6.61 -18.73 -30.40
N GLN A 99 -6.67 -17.59 -29.72
CA GLN A 99 -7.78 -16.66 -29.83
C GLN A 99 -7.61 -15.75 -31.06
N PRO A 100 -8.62 -15.63 -31.92
CA PRO A 100 -8.53 -14.86 -33.17
C PRO A 100 -8.07 -13.41 -32.99
N GLU A 101 -8.46 -12.77 -31.88
CA GLU A 101 -8.17 -11.38 -31.56
C GLU A 101 -6.68 -11.10 -31.33
N PHE A 102 -5.92 -12.12 -31.03
CA PHE A 102 -4.47 -12.00 -30.80
C PHE A 102 -3.63 -12.32 -32.05
N ASN A 103 -4.26 -12.88 -33.11
CA ASN A 103 -3.53 -13.25 -34.32
C ASN A 103 -3.15 -12.06 -35.20
N GLU A 104 -3.73 -10.87 -34.98
CA GLU A 104 -3.53 -9.70 -35.84
C GLU A 104 -2.26 -8.91 -35.50
N ASP A 105 -1.70 -9.04 -34.29
CA ASP A 105 -0.52 -8.28 -33.85
C ASP A 105 0.43 -9.11 -32.96
N ILE A 106 1.42 -9.71 -33.59
CA ILE A 106 2.45 -10.52 -32.92
C ILE A 106 3.22 -9.71 -31.86
N GLY A 107 3.38 -8.39 -32.07
CA GLY A 107 4.05 -7.52 -31.12
C GLY A 107 3.30 -7.42 -29.80
N LYS A 108 1.98 -7.23 -29.85
CA LYS A 108 1.11 -7.17 -28.67
C LYS A 108 1.07 -8.50 -27.94
N ILE A 109 1.00 -9.62 -28.65
CA ILE A 109 1.07 -10.96 -28.07
C ILE A 109 2.36 -11.14 -27.27
N LYS A 110 3.50 -10.80 -27.88
CA LYS A 110 4.80 -10.95 -27.21
C LYS A 110 4.89 -10.11 -25.95
N THR A 111 4.37 -8.88 -25.98
CA THR A 111 4.32 -8.00 -24.81
C THR A 111 3.41 -8.58 -23.73
N LEU A 112 2.24 -9.08 -24.12
CA LEU A 112 1.30 -9.71 -23.19
C LEU A 112 1.88 -10.94 -22.51
N LEU A 113 2.49 -11.85 -23.28
CA LEU A 113 3.13 -13.05 -22.72
C LEU A 113 4.27 -12.67 -21.77
N LYS A 114 5.09 -11.68 -22.13
CA LYS A 114 6.13 -11.15 -21.26
C LYS A 114 5.56 -10.60 -19.95
N THR A 115 4.46 -9.86 -20.01
CA THR A 115 3.78 -9.34 -18.81
C THR A 115 3.23 -10.47 -17.94
N LEU A 116 2.70 -11.54 -18.55
CA LEU A 116 2.25 -12.74 -17.82
C LEU A 116 3.40 -13.56 -17.22
N GLU A 117 4.61 -13.44 -17.74
CA GLU A 117 5.82 -14.04 -17.17
C GLU A 117 6.38 -13.20 -16.00
N GLU A 118 6.05 -11.90 -15.92
CA GLU A 118 6.47 -11.00 -14.84
C GLU A 118 5.63 -11.26 -13.58
N LYS A 119 6.03 -12.25 -12.76
CA LYS A 119 5.30 -12.65 -11.54
C LYS A 119 4.88 -11.49 -10.66
N THR A 120 5.75 -10.50 -10.45
CA THR A 120 5.47 -9.33 -9.60
C THR A 120 4.27 -8.52 -10.09
N LYS A 121 4.11 -8.34 -11.39
CA LYS A 121 2.96 -7.62 -11.96
C LYS A 121 1.65 -8.37 -11.75
N LEU A 122 1.69 -9.69 -11.92
CA LEU A 122 0.51 -10.53 -11.71
C LEU A 122 0.13 -10.61 -10.22
N VAL A 123 1.10 -10.74 -9.34
CA VAL A 123 0.85 -10.72 -7.89
C VAL A 123 0.18 -9.41 -7.49
N ASN A 124 0.73 -8.27 -7.87
CA ASN A 124 0.12 -6.96 -7.57
C ASN A 124 -1.32 -6.84 -8.10
N LEU A 125 -1.59 -7.39 -9.29
CA LEU A 125 -2.94 -7.38 -9.86
C LEU A 125 -3.90 -8.28 -9.06
N LEU A 126 -3.45 -9.45 -8.62
CA LEU A 126 -4.24 -10.38 -7.81
C LEU A 126 -4.44 -9.88 -6.38
N ASP A 127 -3.46 -9.18 -5.81
CA ASP A 127 -3.57 -8.53 -4.49
C ASP A 127 -4.66 -7.45 -4.50
N LEU A 128 -4.73 -6.63 -5.57
CA LEU A 128 -5.84 -5.69 -5.74
C LEU A 128 -7.20 -6.41 -5.76
N CYS A 129 -7.28 -7.60 -6.36
CA CYS A 129 -8.51 -8.39 -6.37
C CYS A 129 -8.80 -9.00 -4.98
N LEU A 130 -7.78 -9.31 -4.18
CA LEU A 130 -7.93 -9.88 -2.84
C LEU A 130 -8.61 -8.88 -1.88
N ASP A 131 -8.33 -7.59 -2.02
CA ASP A 131 -8.91 -6.53 -1.19
C ASP A 131 -10.40 -6.32 -1.44
N HIS A 132 -10.90 -6.67 -2.63
CA HIS A 132 -12.31 -6.54 -2.95
C HIS A 132 -13.16 -7.68 -2.36
N GLU A 133 -14.40 -7.36 -1.97
CA GLU A 133 -15.39 -8.37 -1.59
C GLU A 133 -16.06 -8.94 -2.83
N GLY A 134 -16.16 -10.27 -2.88
CA GLY A 134 -16.85 -10.97 -3.96
C GLY A 134 -16.00 -11.19 -5.20
N MET A 135 -16.64 -11.19 -6.35
CA MET A 135 -16.01 -11.39 -7.66
C MET A 135 -15.56 -10.07 -8.26
N THR A 136 -14.33 -10.01 -8.74
CA THR A 136 -13.76 -8.86 -9.44
C THR A 136 -13.68 -9.14 -10.92
N ILE A 137 -14.17 -8.22 -11.76
CA ILE A 137 -14.11 -8.31 -13.22
C ILE A 137 -13.45 -7.04 -13.73
N LEU A 138 -12.29 -7.19 -14.37
CA LEU A 138 -11.52 -6.10 -14.98
C LEU A 138 -11.55 -6.28 -16.50
N ILE A 139 -11.90 -5.22 -17.24
CA ILE A 139 -12.08 -5.30 -18.70
C ILE A 139 -11.28 -4.18 -19.37
N GLY A 140 -10.29 -4.56 -20.16
CA GLY A 140 -9.55 -3.67 -21.04
C GLY A 140 -8.71 -2.61 -20.35
N GLU A 141 -8.40 -1.54 -21.09
CA GLU A 141 -7.47 -0.49 -20.68
C GLU A 141 -7.94 0.33 -19.48
N GLU A 142 -9.25 0.42 -19.25
CA GLU A 142 -9.80 1.19 -18.11
C GLU A 142 -9.49 0.55 -16.75
N SER A 143 -9.20 -0.74 -16.75
CA SER A 143 -9.08 -1.53 -15.52
C SER A 143 -7.78 -2.32 -15.42
N LEU A 144 -7.05 -2.47 -16.52
CA LEU A 144 -5.79 -3.20 -16.62
C LEU A 144 -4.69 -2.27 -17.13
N GLN A 145 -3.43 -2.72 -17.00
CA GLN A 145 -2.29 -2.02 -17.60
C GLN A 145 -2.44 -1.96 -19.13
N GLU A 146 -1.84 -0.94 -19.76
CA GLU A 146 -1.96 -0.68 -21.20
C GLU A 146 -1.61 -1.92 -22.04
N GLU A 147 -0.62 -2.70 -21.61
CA GLU A 147 -0.20 -3.93 -22.28
C GLU A 147 -1.28 -5.04 -22.26
N MET A 148 -2.19 -4.97 -21.31
CA MET A 148 -3.31 -5.90 -21.13
C MET A 148 -4.63 -5.36 -21.67
N GLY A 149 -4.62 -4.23 -22.38
CA GLY A 149 -5.80 -3.51 -22.83
C GLY A 149 -6.79 -4.30 -23.70
N ASN A 150 -6.37 -5.37 -24.37
CA ASN A 150 -7.23 -6.26 -25.13
C ASN A 150 -7.73 -7.48 -24.34
N CYS A 151 -7.41 -7.53 -23.04
CA CYS A 151 -7.74 -8.63 -22.17
C CYS A 151 -8.81 -8.29 -21.16
N SER A 152 -9.31 -9.30 -20.49
CA SER A 152 -10.16 -9.21 -19.33
C SER A 152 -9.72 -10.21 -18.28
N LEU A 153 -9.88 -9.84 -17.02
CA LEU A 153 -9.61 -10.66 -15.85
C LEU A 153 -10.92 -10.89 -15.09
N ILE A 154 -11.20 -12.12 -14.73
CA ILE A 154 -12.27 -12.50 -13.81
C ILE A 154 -11.63 -13.21 -12.64
N ALA A 155 -11.76 -12.64 -11.45
CA ALA A 155 -11.10 -13.10 -10.24
C ALA A 155 -12.11 -13.33 -9.12
N GLN A 156 -11.88 -14.37 -8.32
CA GLN A 156 -12.66 -14.71 -7.13
C GLN A 156 -11.73 -15.16 -6.01
N ASN A 157 -11.92 -14.61 -4.83
CA ASN A 157 -11.16 -15.01 -3.66
C ASN A 157 -11.66 -16.36 -3.13
N TYR A 158 -10.72 -17.20 -2.67
CA TYR A 158 -11.04 -18.40 -1.90
C TYR A 158 -10.64 -18.21 -0.44
N GLN A 159 -11.35 -18.87 0.46
CA GLN A 159 -11.34 -18.56 1.89
C GLN A 159 -11.10 -19.83 2.72
N LEU A 160 -10.52 -19.63 3.89
CA LEU A 160 -10.46 -20.61 4.98
C LEU A 160 -11.28 -20.03 6.16
N GLY A 161 -12.47 -20.58 6.40
CA GLY A 161 -13.43 -19.96 7.31
C GLY A 161 -13.86 -18.58 6.84
N THR A 162 -13.53 -17.53 7.57
CA THR A 162 -13.82 -16.14 7.23
C THR A 162 -12.62 -15.40 6.61
N GLU A 163 -11.45 -16.02 6.58
CA GLU A 163 -10.21 -15.42 6.12
C GLU A 163 -9.98 -15.69 4.63
N LYS A 164 -9.70 -14.63 3.86
CA LYS A 164 -9.30 -14.75 2.45
C LYS A 164 -7.86 -15.21 2.39
N VAL A 165 -7.60 -16.38 1.81
CA VAL A 165 -6.27 -16.99 1.75
C VAL A 165 -5.64 -16.94 0.37
N GLY A 166 -6.40 -16.52 -0.65
CA GLY A 166 -5.86 -16.33 -1.99
C GLY A 166 -6.92 -16.00 -3.04
N THR A 167 -6.47 -15.78 -4.26
CA THR A 167 -7.29 -15.38 -5.40
C THR A 167 -7.12 -16.35 -6.55
N LEU A 168 -8.25 -16.84 -7.10
CA LEU A 168 -8.31 -17.58 -8.36
C LEU A 168 -8.74 -16.63 -9.46
N ALA A 169 -8.01 -16.56 -10.55
CA ALA A 169 -8.38 -15.70 -11.67
C ALA A 169 -8.27 -16.42 -13.01
N VAL A 170 -9.13 -16.01 -13.95
CA VAL A 170 -9.05 -16.34 -15.37
C VAL A 170 -8.78 -15.09 -16.16
N PHE A 171 -7.74 -15.16 -16.97
CA PHE A 171 -7.32 -14.12 -17.89
C PHE A 171 -7.64 -14.53 -19.31
N GLY A 172 -8.28 -13.65 -20.08
CA GLY A 172 -8.73 -13.97 -21.44
C GLY A 172 -9.01 -12.76 -22.30
N SER A 173 -9.49 -12.99 -23.52
CA SER A 173 -9.92 -11.94 -24.47
C SER A 173 -11.12 -11.15 -23.92
N LYS A 174 -11.25 -9.87 -24.30
CA LYS A 174 -12.44 -9.06 -24.04
C LYS A 174 -13.75 -9.69 -24.58
N ARG A 175 -13.65 -10.62 -25.51
CA ARG A 175 -14.80 -11.30 -26.14
C ARG A 175 -15.10 -12.67 -25.56
N MET A 176 -14.45 -13.04 -24.44
CA MET A 176 -14.72 -14.32 -23.78
C MET A 176 -16.19 -14.44 -23.34
N ASP A 177 -16.65 -15.67 -23.21
CA ASP A 177 -18.00 -15.95 -22.65
C ASP A 177 -17.99 -15.70 -21.13
N TYR A 178 -18.26 -14.45 -20.76
CA TYR A 178 -18.27 -14.01 -19.36
C TYR A 178 -19.19 -14.86 -18.48
N LYS A 179 -20.39 -15.18 -18.97
CA LYS A 179 -21.38 -15.96 -18.19
C LYS A 179 -20.81 -17.33 -17.80
N LYS A 180 -20.19 -18.00 -18.76
CA LYS A 180 -19.56 -19.32 -18.54
C LYS A 180 -18.35 -19.20 -17.62
N ILE A 181 -17.47 -18.24 -17.87
CA ILE A 181 -16.22 -18.07 -17.08
C ILE A 181 -16.53 -17.66 -15.64
N ILE A 182 -17.45 -16.73 -15.42
CA ILE A 182 -17.93 -16.33 -14.08
C ILE A 182 -18.39 -17.55 -13.28
N SER A 183 -19.21 -18.40 -13.91
CA SER A 183 -19.72 -19.63 -13.27
C SER A 183 -18.58 -20.59 -12.90
N ILE A 184 -17.61 -20.79 -13.81
CA ILE A 184 -16.46 -21.67 -13.58
C ILE A 184 -15.58 -21.13 -12.46
N VAL A 185 -15.20 -19.84 -12.50
CA VAL A 185 -14.34 -19.20 -11.51
C VAL A 185 -14.98 -19.28 -10.13
N ASN A 186 -16.24 -18.90 -10.00
CA ASN A 186 -16.98 -18.96 -8.73
C ASN A 186 -17.03 -20.39 -8.18
N HIS A 187 -17.44 -21.36 -9.00
CA HIS A 187 -17.54 -22.76 -8.57
C HIS A 187 -16.16 -23.32 -8.15
N THR A 188 -15.12 -23.01 -8.90
CA THR A 188 -13.77 -23.47 -8.60
C THR A 188 -13.25 -22.85 -7.31
N ALA A 189 -13.43 -21.54 -7.09
CA ALA A 189 -13.03 -20.87 -5.86
C ALA A 189 -13.74 -21.45 -4.62
N GLN A 190 -15.03 -21.74 -4.73
CA GLN A 190 -15.78 -22.41 -3.66
C GLN A 190 -15.28 -23.84 -3.38
N ARG A 191 -14.94 -24.59 -4.42
CA ARG A 191 -14.34 -25.93 -4.28
C ARG A 191 -12.98 -25.89 -3.61
N VAL A 192 -12.13 -24.93 -3.99
CA VAL A 192 -10.81 -24.70 -3.36
C VAL A 192 -10.97 -24.35 -1.88
N SER A 193 -11.86 -23.42 -1.54
CA SER A 193 -12.17 -23.06 -0.15
C SER A 193 -12.57 -24.28 0.68
N LYS A 194 -13.44 -25.11 0.12
CA LYS A 194 -13.90 -26.34 0.79
C LYS A 194 -12.77 -27.34 1.00
N LEU A 195 -11.96 -27.60 -0.02
CA LEU A 195 -10.82 -28.52 0.07
C LEU A 195 -9.76 -28.08 1.07
N ILE A 196 -9.47 -26.76 1.15
CA ILE A 196 -8.53 -26.21 2.12
C ILE A 196 -9.07 -26.40 3.54
N SER A 197 -10.37 -26.14 3.78
CA SER A 197 -11.00 -26.34 5.06
C SER A 197 -10.99 -27.82 5.50
N GLU A 198 -11.27 -28.75 4.59
CA GLU A 198 -11.24 -30.19 4.85
C GLU A 198 -9.84 -30.70 5.19
N ASN A 199 -8.78 -30.16 4.55
CA ASN A 199 -7.39 -30.57 4.76
C ASN A 199 -6.79 -30.02 6.07
N GLN A 200 -7.34 -28.92 6.62
CA GLN A 200 -6.86 -28.35 7.87
C GLN A 200 -7.65 -28.77 9.10
N GLY A 201 -8.69 -29.59 8.92
CA GLY A 201 -9.44 -30.18 10.04
C GLY A 201 -10.32 -29.18 10.78
N VAL A 202 -10.74 -28.11 10.10
CA VAL A 202 -11.69 -27.10 10.60
C VAL A 202 -13.08 -27.34 10.01
#